data_9acf8250460c08c7810575d127ce1646
#
_entry.id   9acf8250460c08c7810575d127ce1646
#
_cell.length_a   1.000
_cell.length_b   1.000
_cell.length_c   1.000
_cell.angle_alpha   90.00
_cell.angle_beta   90.00
_cell.angle_gamma   90.00
#
_symmetry.space_group_name_H-M   'P 1'
#
loop_
_entity.id
_entity.type
_entity.pdbx_description
1 polymer ?
#
loop_
_entity_poly.entity_id
_entity_poly.type
_entity_poly.pdbx_seq_one_letter_code
_entity_poly.pdbx_strand_id
1 'polypeptide(L)'
;AGYKSNVYLQGVEKNVSYKLNAGLNNNRPYMDPAGSGDEMNFYGKEQPISLSVGYKFDNGNQLSADFSRIKEDNQKGSSSVTVMRPGEVWQNKKSTIYNDNKRTDYSLTYKGDDEKQSWIIRAYQSVYDKRYTSQDVTQMFTGGKPGTITVKDPKIDTVKRTLSVIEGHDSWHMGDKHYLTAGLEYRRDNSEGTRLKKKGTPVAGGSAYNAYDEAAINYTAVYVQDEFKPDEKWLIIPSVRYDYSDKFGSEITSRLATTYNAAKDIRVKAVIGQGYKTPTVNELYHFWEMYAANPGGSGQFFEGNPDLQPEKSLSYELAVEKDWGDKTTAHLGIFRNDVKDLISSYWTGRFTDDDPNSYPGLGRDQVMTYRNVPKAT
;
A
#
# COMPACT_ATOMS: atom_id res chain seq x y z
N ALA A 1 3.17 16.06 -27.27
CA ALA A 1 3.35 14.60 -27.18
C ALA A 1 4.51 14.29 -26.23
N GLY A 2 4.34 13.30 -25.35
CA GLY A 2 5.44 12.71 -24.58
C GLY A 2 6.24 11.73 -25.43
N TYR A 3 7.29 11.16 -24.86
CA TYR A 3 8.01 10.06 -25.46
C TYR A 3 8.26 8.95 -24.44
N LYS A 4 8.35 7.72 -24.96
CA LYS A 4 8.69 6.53 -24.19
C LYS A 4 9.79 5.77 -24.91
N SER A 5 10.85 5.43 -24.19
CA SER A 5 11.95 4.60 -24.68
C SER A 5 12.19 3.48 -23.69
N ASN A 6 12.46 2.28 -24.20
CA ASN A 6 12.76 1.12 -23.38
C ASN A 6 13.80 0.24 -24.05
N VAL A 7 14.73 -0.26 -23.24
CA VAL A 7 15.72 -1.27 -23.63
C VAL A 7 15.49 -2.50 -22.80
N TYR A 8 15.38 -3.63 -23.46
CA TYR A 8 15.19 -4.92 -22.82
C TYR A 8 16.24 -5.91 -23.34
N LEU A 9 16.93 -6.56 -22.44
CA LEU A 9 17.90 -7.60 -22.71
C LEU A 9 17.63 -8.80 -21.82
N GLN A 10 17.59 -10.00 -22.37
CA GLN A 10 17.51 -11.24 -21.62
C GLN A 10 18.31 -12.33 -22.27
N GLY A 11 18.75 -13.28 -21.48
CA GLY A 11 19.47 -14.45 -21.99
C GLY A 11 19.68 -15.51 -20.93
N VAL A 12 20.12 -16.66 -21.41
CA VAL A 12 20.60 -17.78 -20.59
C VAL A 12 21.93 -18.23 -21.16
N GLU A 13 22.96 -18.26 -20.34
CA GLU A 13 24.28 -18.75 -20.68
C GLU A 13 24.66 -19.85 -19.67
N LYS A 14 24.67 -21.11 -20.13
CA LYS A 14 24.86 -22.28 -19.27
C LYS A 14 23.84 -22.28 -18.12
N ASN A 15 24.32 -22.13 -16.88
CA ASN A 15 23.52 -22.14 -15.66
C ASN A 15 23.10 -20.75 -15.20
N VAL A 16 23.51 -19.70 -15.91
CA VAL A 16 23.19 -18.30 -15.56
C VAL A 16 22.07 -17.77 -16.45
N SER A 17 21.02 -17.25 -15.86
CA SER A 17 19.97 -16.48 -16.54
C SER A 17 20.06 -15.00 -16.15
N TYR A 18 19.76 -14.13 -17.07
CA TYR A 18 19.75 -12.68 -16.82
C TYR A 18 18.64 -11.98 -17.57
N LYS A 19 18.13 -10.91 -16.94
CA LYS A 19 17.17 -9.97 -17.54
C LYS A 19 17.54 -8.57 -17.12
N LEU A 20 17.60 -7.66 -18.08
CA LEU A 20 17.78 -6.23 -17.87
C LEU A 20 16.65 -5.49 -18.56
N ASN A 21 16.04 -4.57 -17.86
CA ASN A 21 15.09 -3.61 -18.44
C ASN A 21 15.47 -2.21 -17.96
N ALA A 22 15.56 -1.26 -18.88
CA ALA A 22 15.79 0.14 -18.58
C ALA A 22 14.92 1.02 -19.48
N GLY A 23 14.26 2.00 -18.90
CA GLY A 23 13.31 2.85 -19.61
C GLY A 23 13.44 4.33 -19.25
N LEU A 24 12.90 5.14 -20.15
CA LEU A 24 12.67 6.56 -19.94
C LEU A 24 11.32 6.93 -20.52
N ASN A 25 10.41 7.34 -19.65
CA ASN A 25 9.12 7.90 -20.00
C ASN A 25 9.16 9.41 -19.71
N ASN A 26 8.67 10.22 -20.61
CA ASN A 26 8.48 11.65 -20.39
C ASN A 26 7.08 12.03 -20.85
N ASN A 27 6.22 12.29 -19.90
CA ASN A 27 4.85 12.68 -20.14
C ASN A 27 4.73 14.21 -20.19
N ARG A 28 3.84 14.72 -21.04
CA ARG A 28 3.50 16.14 -21.11
C ARG A 28 2.18 16.44 -20.41
N PRO A 29 1.96 17.69 -19.98
CA PRO A 29 0.69 18.08 -19.39
C PRO A 29 -0.45 17.91 -20.40
N TYR A 30 -1.57 17.46 -19.90
CA TYR A 30 -2.87 17.54 -20.55
C TYR A 30 -3.66 18.66 -19.87
N MET A 31 -4.00 19.68 -20.64
CA MET A 31 -4.72 20.86 -20.13
C MET A 31 -6.22 20.58 -20.09
N ASP A 32 -6.90 21.20 -19.14
CA ASP A 32 -8.35 21.16 -19.06
C ASP A 32 -8.99 21.72 -20.34
N PRO A 33 -9.78 20.91 -21.07
CA PRO A 33 -10.44 21.36 -22.29
C PRO A 33 -11.48 22.47 -22.04
N ALA A 34 -11.97 22.64 -20.79
CA ALA A 34 -12.86 23.73 -20.41
C ALA A 34 -12.14 25.07 -20.26
N GLY A 35 -10.82 25.12 -20.41
CA GLY A 35 -10.05 26.35 -20.41
C GLY A 35 -9.77 26.95 -19.04
N SER A 36 -9.89 26.18 -17.97
CA SER A 36 -9.56 26.64 -16.60
C SER A 36 -8.07 26.98 -16.44
N GLY A 37 -7.21 26.49 -17.35
CA GLY A 37 -5.77 26.58 -17.25
C GLY A 37 -5.15 25.52 -16.31
N ASP A 38 -5.95 24.55 -15.85
CA ASP A 38 -5.49 23.47 -14.99
C ASP A 38 -4.84 22.34 -15.79
N GLU A 39 -3.78 21.80 -15.23
CA GLU A 39 -3.17 20.57 -15.71
C GLU A 39 -3.93 19.37 -15.14
N MET A 40 -4.47 18.51 -16.01
CA MET A 40 -5.33 17.40 -15.61
C MET A 40 -4.55 16.19 -15.12
N ASN A 41 -3.26 16.07 -15.48
CA ASN A 41 -2.38 14.96 -15.11
C ASN A 41 -1.07 15.45 -14.51
N PHE A 42 -0.44 14.59 -13.72
CA PHE A 42 0.98 14.74 -13.44
C PHE A 42 1.80 14.46 -14.69
N TYR A 43 2.81 15.27 -14.95
CA TYR A 43 3.71 15.15 -16.09
C TYR A 43 5.15 15.34 -15.66
N GLY A 44 6.07 14.76 -16.41
CA GLY A 44 7.50 14.77 -16.12
C GLY A 44 8.15 13.46 -16.53
N LYS A 45 9.22 13.10 -15.84
CA LYS A 45 10.07 11.97 -16.17
C LYS A 45 9.83 10.80 -15.21
N GLU A 46 9.82 9.60 -15.76
CA GLU A 46 9.86 8.33 -15.06
C GLU A 46 10.99 7.48 -15.62
N GLN A 47 11.82 6.93 -14.76
CA GLN A 47 13.04 6.20 -15.09
C GLN A 47 13.02 4.82 -14.40
N PRO A 48 12.36 3.82 -14.99
CA PRO A 48 12.42 2.44 -14.51
C PRO A 48 13.74 1.78 -14.94
N ILE A 49 14.33 1.01 -14.01
CA ILE A 49 15.41 0.07 -14.29
C ILE A 49 15.18 -1.20 -13.46
N SER A 50 15.40 -2.37 -14.05
CA SER A 50 15.39 -3.64 -13.32
C SER A 50 16.45 -4.58 -13.85
N LEU A 51 17.04 -5.35 -12.95
CA LEU A 51 18.02 -6.39 -13.20
C LEU A 51 17.62 -7.64 -12.42
N SER A 52 17.60 -8.77 -13.10
CA SER A 52 17.41 -10.11 -12.54
C SER A 52 18.56 -10.98 -12.97
N VAL A 53 19.19 -11.68 -12.02
CA VAL A 53 20.22 -12.67 -12.30
C VAL A 53 19.88 -13.96 -11.54
N GLY A 54 19.86 -15.06 -12.24
CA GLY A 54 19.61 -16.39 -11.68
C GLY A 54 20.72 -17.36 -12.00
N TYR A 55 21.00 -18.25 -11.06
CA TYR A 55 21.93 -19.36 -11.23
C TYR A 55 21.22 -20.68 -10.91
N LYS A 56 21.29 -21.64 -11.80
CA LYS A 56 20.80 -22.99 -11.61
C LYS A 56 21.96 -23.94 -11.27
N PHE A 57 21.92 -24.55 -10.09
CA PHE A 57 22.93 -25.53 -9.65
C PHE A 57 22.71 -26.89 -10.31
N ASP A 58 23.76 -27.73 -10.31
CA ASP A 58 23.70 -29.07 -10.92
C ASP A 58 22.68 -29.99 -10.22
N ASN A 59 22.40 -29.75 -8.95
CA ASN A 59 21.37 -30.44 -8.17
C ASN A 59 19.95 -29.93 -8.43
N GLY A 60 19.73 -29.05 -9.39
CA GLY A 60 18.43 -28.49 -9.75
C GLY A 60 18.02 -27.24 -8.98
N ASN A 61 18.65 -26.94 -7.84
CA ASN A 61 18.35 -25.76 -7.04
C ASN A 61 18.64 -24.48 -7.81
N GLN A 62 17.97 -23.40 -7.43
CA GLN A 62 18.10 -22.10 -8.08
C GLN A 62 18.34 -20.99 -7.06
N LEU A 63 19.30 -20.12 -7.34
CA LEU A 63 19.52 -18.87 -6.63
C LEU A 63 19.23 -17.72 -7.58
N SER A 64 18.41 -16.78 -7.18
CA SER A 64 18.16 -15.55 -7.95
C SER A 64 18.30 -14.31 -7.10
N ALA A 65 18.84 -13.26 -7.72
CA ALA A 65 18.91 -11.92 -7.17
C ALA A 65 18.20 -10.95 -8.12
N ASP A 66 17.30 -10.14 -7.55
CA ASP A 66 16.56 -9.14 -8.31
C ASP A 66 16.78 -7.75 -7.71
N PHE A 67 16.89 -6.80 -8.59
CA PHE A 67 16.94 -5.38 -8.28
C PHE A 67 15.96 -4.64 -9.17
N SER A 68 15.17 -3.74 -8.61
CA SER A 68 14.41 -2.77 -9.40
C SER A 68 14.44 -1.39 -8.77
N ARG A 69 14.41 -0.37 -9.61
CA ARG A 69 14.29 1.02 -9.21
C ARG A 69 13.44 1.78 -10.20
N ILE A 70 12.47 2.54 -9.67
CA ILE A 70 11.70 3.53 -10.43
C ILE A 70 11.96 4.89 -9.78
N LYS A 71 12.38 5.87 -10.58
CA LYS A 71 12.45 7.26 -10.17
C LYS A 71 11.44 8.06 -10.98
N GLU A 72 10.63 8.86 -10.27
CA GLU A 72 9.61 9.73 -10.85
C GLU A 72 9.89 11.17 -10.42
N ASP A 73 10.20 12.02 -11.41
CA ASP A 73 10.26 13.47 -11.25
C ASP A 73 9.08 14.07 -12.02
N ASN A 74 7.99 14.37 -11.32
CA ASN A 74 6.80 14.88 -11.99
C ASN A 74 6.18 16.07 -11.25
N GLN A 75 5.36 16.83 -11.99
CA GLN A 75 4.68 18.00 -11.47
C GLN A 75 3.26 18.11 -12.00
N LYS A 76 2.43 18.89 -11.29
CA LYS A 76 1.08 19.27 -11.71
C LYS A 76 0.77 20.67 -11.22
N GLY A 77 0.28 21.53 -12.13
CA GLY A 77 -0.22 22.86 -11.83
C GLY A 77 -1.74 22.91 -11.81
N SER A 78 -2.27 23.75 -10.93
CA SER A 78 -3.68 24.11 -10.92
C SER A 78 -3.83 25.60 -10.68
N SER A 79 -4.92 26.18 -11.18
CA SER A 79 -5.26 27.59 -11.02
C SER A 79 -6.67 27.70 -10.45
N SER A 80 -6.86 28.63 -9.51
CA SER A 80 -8.19 28.94 -8.99
C SER A 80 -8.39 30.45 -8.93
N VAL A 81 -9.61 30.89 -9.27
CA VAL A 81 -10.04 32.27 -9.17
C VAL A 81 -11.11 32.35 -8.11
N THR A 82 -10.89 33.19 -7.10
CA THR A 82 -11.88 33.44 -6.04
C THR A 82 -12.45 34.83 -6.20
N VAL A 83 -13.77 34.93 -6.34
CA VAL A 83 -14.53 36.19 -6.33
C VAL A 83 -15.20 36.29 -4.97
N MET A 84 -14.83 37.28 -4.16
CA MET A 84 -15.40 37.43 -2.82
C MET A 84 -16.79 38.06 -2.83
N ARG A 85 -16.97 39.12 -3.65
CA ARG A 85 -18.30 39.73 -3.95
C ARG A 85 -18.24 40.43 -5.31
N PRO A 86 -19.39 40.65 -6.00
CA PRO A 86 -19.41 41.43 -7.24
C PRO A 86 -18.80 42.83 -7.02
N GLY A 87 -17.75 43.15 -7.78
CA GLY A 87 -17.04 44.43 -7.69
C GLY A 87 -16.01 44.59 -6.58
N GLU A 88 -15.80 43.56 -5.75
CA GLU A 88 -14.80 43.54 -4.68
C GLU A 88 -13.50 42.78 -5.04
N VAL A 89 -12.59 42.67 -4.06
CA VAL A 89 -11.29 42.02 -4.21
C VAL A 89 -11.49 40.56 -4.61
N TRP A 90 -10.79 40.14 -5.64
CA TRP A 90 -10.71 38.77 -6.07
C TRP A 90 -9.27 38.31 -6.11
N GLN A 91 -9.08 37.03 -6.10
CA GLN A 91 -7.79 36.38 -5.95
C GLN A 91 -7.57 35.37 -7.05
N ASN A 92 -6.42 35.44 -7.73
CA ASN A 92 -5.88 34.37 -8.53
C ASN A 92 -4.87 33.60 -7.69
N LYS A 93 -5.07 32.30 -7.55
CA LYS A 93 -4.12 31.40 -6.91
C LYS A 93 -3.64 30.38 -7.94
N LYS A 94 -2.33 30.29 -8.08
CA LYS A 94 -1.66 29.21 -8.83
C LYS A 94 -0.94 28.31 -7.83
N SER A 95 -1.29 27.02 -7.83
CA SER A 95 -0.62 26.00 -7.03
C SER A 95 0.16 25.08 -7.95
N THR A 96 1.43 24.80 -7.62
CA THR A 96 2.24 23.83 -8.33
C THR A 96 2.72 22.77 -7.35
N ILE A 97 2.48 21.52 -7.70
CA ILE A 97 2.89 20.34 -6.95
C ILE A 97 4.06 19.69 -7.69
N TYR A 98 5.13 19.42 -6.97
CA TYR A 98 6.28 18.66 -7.45
C TYR A 98 6.39 17.38 -6.64
N ASN A 99 6.52 16.24 -7.32
CA ASN A 99 6.83 14.96 -6.71
C ASN A 99 8.20 14.49 -7.17
N ASP A 100 9.06 14.17 -6.24
CA ASP A 100 10.28 13.38 -6.42
C ASP A 100 10.06 12.08 -5.66
N ASN A 101 9.68 11.03 -6.40
CA ASN A 101 9.37 9.72 -5.85
C ASN A 101 10.42 8.72 -6.33
N LYS A 102 10.82 7.84 -5.43
CA LYS A 102 11.75 6.76 -5.73
C LYS A 102 11.28 5.50 -5.03
N ARG A 103 11.15 4.44 -5.79
CA ARG A 103 10.98 3.09 -5.25
C ARG A 103 12.17 2.24 -5.64
N THR A 104 12.73 1.52 -4.68
CA THR A 104 13.84 0.59 -4.90
C THR A 104 13.50 -0.73 -4.22
N ASP A 105 13.56 -1.82 -4.97
CA ASP A 105 13.28 -3.17 -4.48
C ASP A 105 14.52 -4.04 -4.70
N TYR A 106 14.82 -4.86 -3.71
CA TYR A 106 15.90 -5.88 -3.73
C TYR A 106 15.30 -7.20 -3.31
N SER A 107 15.65 -8.29 -3.96
CA SER A 107 15.33 -9.62 -3.47
C SER A 107 16.45 -10.62 -3.73
N LEU A 108 16.55 -11.59 -2.82
CA LEU A 108 17.37 -12.78 -2.96
C LEU A 108 16.49 -13.98 -2.69
N THR A 109 16.41 -14.90 -3.63
CA THR A 109 15.59 -16.10 -3.53
C THR A 109 16.43 -17.34 -3.79
N TYR A 110 16.36 -18.30 -2.89
CA TYR A 110 16.91 -19.62 -3.07
C TYR A 110 15.80 -20.65 -2.98
N LYS A 111 15.66 -21.51 -3.97
CA LYS A 111 14.61 -22.51 -4.06
C LYS A 111 15.11 -23.81 -4.67
N GLY A 112 14.41 -24.89 -4.36
CA GLY A 112 14.61 -26.20 -4.94
C GLY A 112 13.35 -27.01 -4.90
N ASP A 113 13.30 -28.03 -5.73
CA ASP A 113 12.23 -29.00 -5.79
C ASP A 113 12.81 -30.36 -6.22
N ASP A 114 12.27 -31.41 -5.63
CA ASP A 114 12.45 -32.79 -6.06
C ASP A 114 11.10 -33.54 -6.03
N GLU A 115 11.11 -34.85 -6.26
CA GLU A 115 9.89 -35.65 -6.31
C GLU A 115 9.08 -35.66 -5.00
N LYS A 116 9.72 -35.36 -3.86
CA LYS A 116 9.13 -35.46 -2.51
C LYS A 116 8.97 -34.14 -1.81
N GLN A 117 9.74 -33.14 -2.20
CA GLN A 117 9.89 -31.90 -1.45
C GLN A 117 10.08 -30.71 -2.36
N SER A 118 9.45 -29.58 -1.99
CA SER A 118 9.60 -28.29 -2.65
C SER A 118 9.78 -27.20 -1.60
N TRP A 119 10.82 -26.40 -1.73
CA TRP A 119 11.14 -25.37 -0.75
C TRP A 119 11.60 -24.05 -1.36
N ILE A 120 11.37 -22.97 -0.62
CA ILE A 120 11.81 -21.63 -0.97
C ILE A 120 12.22 -20.86 0.28
N ILE A 121 13.32 -20.12 0.19
CA ILE A 121 13.73 -19.10 1.15
C ILE A 121 13.92 -17.81 0.38
N ARG A 122 13.31 -16.72 0.84
CA ARG A 122 13.40 -15.41 0.20
C ARG A 122 13.66 -14.32 1.24
N ALA A 123 14.60 -13.44 0.94
CA ALA A 123 14.78 -12.17 1.63
C ALA A 123 14.54 -11.03 0.65
N TYR A 124 13.73 -10.05 1.02
CA TYR A 124 13.52 -8.87 0.17
C TYR A 124 13.34 -7.60 0.98
N GLN A 125 13.67 -6.49 0.34
CA GLN A 125 13.43 -5.15 0.88
C GLN A 125 12.85 -4.27 -0.21
N SER A 126 11.78 -3.53 0.13
CA SER A 126 11.17 -2.49 -0.68
C SER A 126 11.30 -1.16 0.04
N VAL A 127 11.92 -0.18 -0.60
CA VAL A 127 12.08 1.17 -0.08
C VAL A 127 11.32 2.13 -1.00
N TYR A 128 10.29 2.77 -0.47
CA TYR A 128 9.57 3.84 -1.13
C TYR A 128 9.89 5.17 -0.46
N ASP A 129 10.50 6.07 -1.20
CA ASP A 129 10.93 7.40 -0.76
C ASP A 129 10.18 8.45 -1.61
N LYS A 130 9.40 9.27 -0.95
CA LYS A 130 8.57 10.31 -1.55
C LYS A 130 8.89 11.67 -0.96
N ARG A 131 9.16 12.63 -1.84
CA ARG A 131 9.20 14.05 -1.49
C ARG A 131 8.13 14.79 -2.31
N TYR A 132 7.20 15.36 -1.60
CA TYR A 132 6.15 16.20 -2.13
C TYR A 132 6.45 17.65 -1.79
N THR A 133 6.45 18.53 -2.80
CA THR A 133 6.62 19.98 -2.60
C THR A 133 5.44 20.68 -3.23
N SER A 134 4.73 21.51 -2.45
CA SER A 134 3.64 22.34 -2.94
C SER A 134 4.02 23.81 -2.80
N GLN A 135 3.88 24.57 -3.86
CA GLN A 135 4.13 26.02 -3.88
C GLN A 135 2.89 26.76 -4.37
N ASP A 136 2.48 27.75 -3.59
CA ASP A 136 1.35 28.61 -3.89
C ASP A 136 1.85 30.02 -4.28
N VAL A 137 1.34 30.52 -5.39
CA VAL A 137 1.51 31.91 -5.83
C VAL A 137 0.12 32.55 -5.88
N THR A 138 -0.05 33.63 -5.14
CA THR A 138 -1.34 34.33 -5.02
C THR A 138 -1.22 35.77 -5.53
N GLN A 139 -2.14 36.18 -6.38
CA GLN A 139 -2.28 37.57 -6.79
C GLN A 139 -3.66 38.09 -6.40
N MET A 140 -3.67 39.20 -5.66
CA MET A 140 -4.91 39.89 -5.27
C MET A 140 -5.26 40.93 -6.32
N PHE A 141 -6.57 41.17 -6.52
CA PHE A 141 -7.08 42.18 -7.42
C PHE A 141 -8.06 43.10 -6.66
N THR A 142 -7.95 44.39 -6.87
CA THR A 142 -8.84 45.39 -6.27
C THR A 142 -9.44 46.24 -7.38
N GLY A 143 -10.77 46.26 -7.48
CA GLY A 143 -11.48 47.01 -8.54
C GLY A 143 -11.03 46.57 -9.95
N GLY A 144 -10.77 45.28 -10.17
CA GLY A 144 -10.32 44.71 -11.42
C GLY A 144 -8.85 45.00 -11.79
N LYS A 145 -8.10 45.71 -10.94
CA LYS A 145 -6.67 45.96 -11.15
C LYS A 145 -5.80 44.95 -10.41
N PRO A 146 -4.74 44.42 -11.06
CA PRO A 146 -3.80 43.50 -10.38
C PRO A 146 -3.06 44.21 -9.24
N GLY A 147 -3.09 43.62 -8.08
CA GLY A 147 -2.32 44.04 -6.88
C GLY A 147 -1.05 43.22 -6.69
N THR A 148 -0.62 43.12 -5.45
CA THR A 148 0.62 42.44 -5.06
C THR A 148 0.56 40.94 -5.35
N ILE A 149 1.66 40.42 -5.88
CA ILE A 149 1.89 38.96 -6.00
C ILE A 149 2.58 38.48 -4.72
N THR A 150 2.01 37.49 -4.07
CA THR A 150 2.58 36.84 -2.89
C THR A 150 2.98 35.42 -3.25
N VAL A 151 4.24 35.08 -3.05
CA VAL A 151 4.76 33.72 -3.15
C VAL A 151 4.89 33.18 -1.73
N LYS A 152 4.15 32.12 -1.41
CA LYS A 152 4.27 31.45 -0.11
C LYS A 152 5.50 30.54 -0.12
N ASP A 153 6.10 30.37 1.05
CA ASP A 153 7.15 29.37 1.22
C ASP A 153 6.62 27.96 0.83
N PRO A 154 7.42 27.15 0.14
CA PRO A 154 7.00 25.84 -0.29
C PRO A 154 6.74 24.94 0.91
N LYS A 155 5.60 24.27 0.91
CA LYS A 155 5.32 23.17 1.84
C LYS A 155 6.00 21.91 1.35
N ILE A 156 6.76 21.25 2.22
CA ILE A 156 7.51 20.03 1.89
C ILE A 156 7.05 18.92 2.82
N ASP A 157 6.56 17.85 2.22
CA ASP A 157 6.27 16.59 2.89
C ASP A 157 7.23 15.50 2.43
N THR A 158 7.74 14.73 3.36
CA THR A 158 8.57 13.56 3.09
C THR A 158 7.93 12.32 3.70
N VAL A 159 7.94 11.23 2.98
CA VAL A 159 7.50 9.92 3.45
C VAL A 159 8.46 8.88 2.92
N LYS A 160 9.11 8.15 3.81
CA LYS A 160 9.92 6.99 3.43
C LYS A 160 9.35 5.75 4.12
N ARG A 161 9.07 4.72 3.36
CA ARG A 161 8.60 3.42 3.86
C ARG A 161 9.59 2.36 3.47
N THR A 162 10.02 1.57 4.45
CA THR A 162 10.92 0.44 4.24
C THR A 162 10.24 -0.82 4.74
N LEU A 163 9.91 -1.70 3.81
CA LEU A 163 9.44 -3.05 4.11
C LEU A 163 10.59 -4.02 3.94
N SER A 164 10.97 -4.72 5.01
CA SER A 164 11.99 -5.78 4.98
C SER A 164 11.36 -7.10 5.38
N VAL A 165 11.54 -8.14 4.60
CA VAL A 165 10.94 -9.45 4.83
C VAL A 165 11.99 -10.55 4.61
N ILE A 166 11.98 -11.52 5.51
CA ILE A 166 12.63 -12.82 5.34
C ILE A 166 11.54 -13.87 5.54
N GLU A 167 11.34 -14.70 4.56
CA GLU A 167 10.31 -15.74 4.59
C GLU A 167 10.82 -17.03 3.96
N GLY A 168 10.20 -18.13 4.33
CA GLY A 168 10.45 -19.40 3.71
C GLY A 168 9.40 -20.42 4.06
N HIS A 169 9.24 -21.39 3.18
CA HIS A 169 8.42 -22.56 3.45
C HIS A 169 9.02 -23.78 2.79
N ASP A 170 8.63 -24.91 3.32
CA ASP A 170 8.93 -26.22 2.80
C ASP A 170 7.64 -27.02 2.70
N SER A 171 7.53 -27.83 1.67
CA SER A 171 6.35 -28.64 1.35
C SER A 171 6.78 -30.07 1.05
N TRP A 172 6.11 -31.04 1.66
CA TRP A 172 6.45 -32.47 1.57
C TRP A 172 5.28 -33.32 1.17
N HIS A 173 5.51 -34.27 0.26
CA HIS A 173 4.61 -35.40 0.05
C HIS A 173 4.80 -36.41 1.18
N MET A 174 3.75 -36.62 1.99
CA MET A 174 3.70 -37.58 3.08
C MET A 174 2.77 -38.74 2.69
N GLY A 175 3.33 -39.73 2.01
CA GLY A 175 2.55 -40.77 1.33
C GLY A 175 1.75 -40.20 0.15
N ASP A 176 0.68 -40.93 -0.25
CA ASP A 176 -0.10 -40.59 -1.44
C ASP A 176 -1.23 -39.58 -1.16
N LYS A 177 -1.48 -39.26 0.11
CA LYS A 177 -2.68 -38.54 0.52
C LYS A 177 -2.43 -37.15 1.08
N HIS A 178 -1.21 -36.86 1.53
CA HIS A 178 -0.89 -35.61 2.21
C HIS A 178 0.20 -34.83 1.48
N TYR A 179 -0.05 -33.52 1.30
CA TYR A 179 0.96 -32.57 0.87
C TYR A 179 1.04 -31.47 1.93
N LEU A 180 1.99 -31.63 2.85
CA LEU A 180 2.17 -30.78 4.02
C LEU A 180 3.06 -29.60 3.66
N THR A 181 2.64 -28.39 3.97
CA THR A 181 3.45 -27.16 3.87
C THR A 181 3.61 -26.54 5.25
N ALA A 182 4.85 -26.23 5.65
CA ALA A 182 5.12 -25.41 6.83
C ALA A 182 6.04 -24.24 6.46
N GLY A 183 5.79 -23.10 7.06
CA GLY A 183 6.57 -21.90 6.73
C GLY A 183 6.69 -20.93 7.89
N LEU A 184 7.62 -19.99 7.72
CA LEU A 184 7.90 -18.91 8.65
C LEU A 184 8.11 -17.60 7.89
N GLU A 185 7.81 -16.48 8.56
CA GLU A 185 7.99 -15.12 8.06
C GLU A 185 8.47 -14.22 9.20
N TYR A 186 9.47 -13.40 8.90
CA TYR A 186 9.78 -12.21 9.68
C TYR A 186 9.63 -10.99 8.78
N ARG A 187 8.89 -9.98 9.25
CA ARG A 187 8.63 -8.74 8.52
C ARG A 187 8.83 -7.54 9.43
N ARG A 188 9.53 -6.54 8.93
CA ARG A 188 9.62 -5.21 9.54
C ARG A 188 9.04 -4.19 8.59
N ASP A 189 8.01 -3.48 9.06
CA ASP A 189 7.39 -2.34 8.37
C ASP A 189 7.81 -1.06 9.08
N ASN A 190 8.65 -0.25 8.41
CA ASN A 190 9.17 1.01 8.92
C ASN A 190 8.64 2.17 8.08
N SER A 191 8.16 3.20 8.75
CA SER A 191 7.73 4.46 8.13
C SER A 191 8.38 5.63 8.85
N GLU A 192 8.92 6.56 8.08
CA GLU A 192 9.58 7.77 8.57
C GLU A 192 9.19 8.98 7.71
N GLY A 193 9.18 10.17 8.29
CA GLY A 193 8.91 11.40 7.55
C GLY A 193 8.08 12.43 8.31
N THR A 194 7.63 13.45 7.58
CA THR A 194 6.95 14.63 8.14
C THR A 194 5.47 14.41 8.43
N ARG A 195 4.90 13.24 8.05
CA ARG A 195 3.48 12.93 8.22
C ARG A 195 3.18 12.06 9.44
N LEU A 196 4.18 11.82 10.27
CA LEU A 196 4.08 10.98 11.46
C LEU A 196 4.39 11.78 12.70
N LYS A 197 3.70 11.46 13.80
CA LYS A 197 4.05 11.91 15.14
C LYS A 197 3.79 10.77 16.12
N LYS A 198 4.83 10.26 16.72
CA LYS A 198 4.73 9.27 17.77
C LYS A 198 4.26 9.96 19.06
N LYS A 199 3.38 9.30 19.83
CA LYS A 199 2.89 9.86 21.11
C LYS A 199 4.06 10.28 22.00
N GLY A 200 4.04 11.53 22.46
CA GLY A 200 5.09 12.10 23.32
C GLY A 200 6.30 12.66 22.58
N THR A 201 6.35 12.58 21.26
CA THR A 201 7.43 13.20 20.48
C THR A 201 7.23 14.73 20.43
N PRO A 202 8.19 15.55 20.86
CA PRO A 202 8.10 17.00 20.74
C PRO A 202 8.03 17.44 19.28
N VAL A 203 7.19 18.41 18.96
CA VAL A 203 7.20 19.05 17.64
C VAL A 203 8.39 19.99 17.59
N ALA A 204 9.41 19.68 16.79
CA ALA A 204 10.58 20.53 16.64
C ALA A 204 10.25 21.70 15.70
N GLY A 205 10.61 22.93 16.09
CA GLY A 205 10.76 24.07 15.20
C GLY A 205 9.51 24.75 14.69
N GLY A 206 8.38 24.67 15.36
CA GLY A 206 7.29 25.65 15.19
C GLY A 206 6.27 25.40 14.08
N SER A 207 6.37 24.32 13.33
CA SER A 207 5.30 23.91 12.40
C SER A 207 4.98 22.42 12.54
N ALA A 208 3.73 22.09 12.74
CA ALA A 208 3.27 20.71 12.81
C ALA A 208 3.54 19.91 11.52
N TYR A 209 3.65 20.56 10.39
CA TYR A 209 3.94 19.92 9.12
C TYR A 209 5.39 19.51 8.90
N ASN A 210 6.32 20.14 9.62
CA ASN A 210 7.75 19.91 9.45
C ASN A 210 8.32 18.99 10.54
N ALA A 211 7.45 18.48 11.41
CA ALA A 211 7.85 17.44 12.36
C ALA A 211 8.24 16.18 11.59
N TYR A 212 9.42 15.66 11.90
CA TYR A 212 9.91 14.40 11.37
C TYR A 212 9.84 13.34 12.47
N ASP A 213 9.29 12.21 12.18
CA ASP A 213 9.24 11.09 13.13
C ASP A 213 9.36 9.75 12.41
N GLU A 214 9.60 8.71 13.18
CA GLU A 214 9.80 7.36 12.70
C GLU A 214 9.01 6.38 13.57
N ALA A 215 8.38 5.38 12.94
CA ALA A 215 7.74 4.28 13.61
C ALA A 215 7.93 2.98 12.84
N ALA A 216 8.22 1.89 13.56
CA ALA A 216 8.35 0.57 12.99
C ALA A 216 7.50 -0.44 13.76
N ILE A 217 7.04 -1.47 13.05
CA ILE A 217 6.33 -2.62 13.61
C ILE A 217 7.01 -3.87 13.09
N ASN A 218 7.36 -4.78 14.00
CA ASN A 218 7.94 -6.06 13.66
C ASN A 218 6.88 -7.16 13.78
N TYR A 219 6.91 -8.08 12.83
CA TYR A 219 6.00 -9.21 12.77
C TYR A 219 6.81 -10.49 12.60
N THR A 220 6.37 -11.55 13.28
CA THR A 220 6.87 -12.90 13.09
C THR A 220 5.68 -13.81 12.93
N ALA A 221 5.73 -14.73 11.98
CA ALA A 221 4.67 -15.70 11.80
C ALA A 221 5.22 -17.08 11.52
N VAL A 222 4.46 -18.09 11.96
CA VAL A 222 4.66 -19.49 11.57
C VAL A 222 3.31 -20.06 11.14
N TYR A 223 3.34 -20.94 10.15
CA TYR A 223 2.11 -21.53 9.65
C TYR A 223 2.34 -22.96 9.18
N VAL A 224 1.24 -23.73 9.16
CA VAL A 224 1.18 -25.07 8.61
C VAL A 224 -0.13 -25.24 7.85
N GLN A 225 -0.07 -25.94 6.74
CA GLN A 225 -1.20 -26.31 5.89
C GLN A 225 -1.00 -27.74 5.41
N ASP A 226 -2.07 -28.53 5.31
CA ASP A 226 -2.08 -29.83 4.68
C ASP A 226 -3.08 -29.85 3.51
N GLU A 227 -2.68 -30.38 2.37
CA GLU A 227 -3.58 -30.75 1.29
C GLU A 227 -3.87 -32.25 1.40
N PHE A 228 -4.94 -32.58 2.12
CA PHE A 228 -5.32 -33.95 2.40
C PHE A 228 -6.32 -34.45 1.35
N LYS A 229 -5.96 -35.53 0.67
CA LYS A 229 -6.77 -36.26 -0.31
C LYS A 229 -7.09 -37.67 0.21
N PRO A 230 -8.14 -37.84 1.04
CA PRO A 230 -8.50 -39.18 1.56
C PRO A 230 -8.83 -40.15 0.46
N ASP A 231 -9.44 -39.64 -0.63
CA ASP A 231 -9.80 -40.37 -1.84
C ASP A 231 -9.82 -39.40 -3.06
N GLU A 232 -10.22 -39.90 -4.23
CA GLU A 232 -10.28 -39.12 -5.48
C GLU A 232 -11.39 -38.05 -5.49
N LYS A 233 -12.36 -38.13 -4.56
CA LYS A 233 -13.47 -37.17 -4.48
C LYS A 233 -13.22 -36.00 -3.62
N TRP A 234 -12.35 -36.11 -2.60
CA TRP A 234 -12.15 -35.10 -1.60
C TRP A 234 -10.77 -34.48 -1.69
N LEU A 235 -10.74 -33.14 -1.62
CA LEU A 235 -9.57 -32.35 -1.25
C LEU A 235 -9.95 -31.52 -0.03
N ILE A 236 -9.26 -31.72 1.09
CA ILE A 236 -9.48 -31.03 2.37
C ILE A 236 -8.20 -30.30 2.73
N ILE A 237 -8.28 -28.98 2.96
CA ILE A 237 -7.12 -28.12 3.22
C ILE A 237 -7.30 -27.39 4.56
N PRO A 238 -6.96 -28.02 5.69
CA PRO A 238 -6.80 -27.31 6.97
C PRO A 238 -5.54 -26.48 6.97
N SER A 239 -5.58 -25.31 7.55
CA SER A 239 -4.40 -24.48 7.82
C SER A 239 -4.53 -23.71 9.12
N VAL A 240 -3.40 -23.49 9.79
CA VAL A 240 -3.29 -22.68 11.00
C VAL A 240 -2.07 -21.78 10.84
N ARG A 241 -2.22 -20.52 11.24
CA ARG A 241 -1.15 -19.54 11.29
C ARG A 241 -1.14 -18.87 12.65
N TYR A 242 0.04 -18.77 13.24
CA TYR A 242 0.32 -17.98 14.42
C TYR A 242 1.11 -16.74 13.99
N ASP A 243 0.59 -15.56 14.30
CA ASP A 243 1.23 -14.26 14.07
C ASP A 243 1.58 -13.62 15.41
N TYR A 244 2.75 -13.05 15.50
CA TYR A 244 3.18 -12.21 16.63
C TYR A 244 3.66 -10.85 16.11
N SER A 245 3.25 -9.80 16.80
CA SER A 245 3.74 -8.44 16.56
C SER A 245 4.19 -7.81 17.87
N ASP A 246 5.29 -7.05 17.83
CA ASP A 246 5.78 -6.28 18.98
C ASP A 246 4.80 -5.19 19.44
N LYS A 247 3.86 -4.79 18.58
CA LYS A 247 2.83 -3.78 18.89
C LYS A 247 1.51 -4.37 19.33
N PHE A 248 1.06 -5.48 18.72
CA PHE A 248 -0.31 -6.00 18.89
C PHE A 248 -0.37 -7.36 19.61
N GLY A 249 0.78 -7.92 20.00
CA GLY A 249 0.85 -9.24 20.60
C GLY A 249 0.63 -10.36 19.57
N SER A 250 0.02 -11.46 20.02
CA SER A 250 -0.14 -12.67 19.22
C SER A 250 -1.59 -12.91 18.81
N GLU A 251 -1.75 -13.51 17.62
CA GLU A 251 -3.03 -13.97 17.09
C GLU A 251 -2.86 -15.33 16.42
N ILE A 252 -3.88 -16.17 16.55
CA ILE A 252 -3.97 -17.44 15.82
C ILE A 252 -5.16 -17.34 14.87
N THR A 253 -4.91 -17.63 13.61
CA THR A 253 -5.94 -17.74 12.59
C THR A 253 -5.96 -19.12 12.00
N SER A 254 -7.15 -19.65 11.75
CA SER A 254 -7.36 -20.96 11.15
C SER A 254 -8.27 -20.87 9.93
N ARG A 255 -8.06 -21.78 8.99
CA ARG A 255 -8.88 -21.92 7.80
C ARG A 255 -9.06 -23.39 7.46
N LEU A 256 -10.27 -23.73 7.06
CA LEU A 256 -10.60 -25.03 6.46
C LEU A 256 -11.25 -24.78 5.09
N ALA A 257 -10.61 -25.29 4.06
CA ALA A 257 -11.19 -25.31 2.72
C ALA A 257 -11.40 -26.75 2.28
N THR A 258 -12.47 -27.04 1.55
CA THR A 258 -12.74 -28.36 1.01
C THR A 258 -13.33 -28.26 -0.39
N THR A 259 -12.96 -29.22 -1.22
CA THR A 259 -13.57 -29.47 -2.52
C THR A 259 -14.04 -30.93 -2.56
N TYR A 260 -15.31 -31.11 -2.91
CA TYR A 260 -15.94 -32.41 -3.12
C TYR A 260 -16.34 -32.58 -4.57
N ASN A 261 -15.76 -33.55 -5.25
CA ASN A 261 -16.12 -33.94 -6.61
C ASN A 261 -17.35 -34.83 -6.55
N ALA A 262 -18.56 -34.23 -6.57
CA ALA A 262 -19.84 -34.93 -6.49
C ALA A 262 -20.10 -35.81 -7.72
N ALA A 263 -19.63 -35.36 -8.89
CA ALA A 263 -19.61 -36.09 -10.15
C ALA A 263 -18.38 -35.67 -10.96
N LYS A 264 -18.14 -36.28 -12.12
CA LYS A 264 -17.02 -35.92 -13.00
C LYS A 264 -17.04 -34.46 -13.44
N ASP A 265 -18.24 -33.89 -13.50
CA ASP A 265 -18.51 -32.53 -13.99
C ASP A 265 -19.10 -31.60 -12.91
N ILE A 266 -19.18 -32.04 -11.65
CA ILE A 266 -19.76 -31.26 -10.55
C ILE A 266 -18.81 -31.23 -9.36
N ARG A 267 -18.42 -30.03 -8.96
CA ARG A 267 -17.59 -29.74 -7.76
C ARG A 267 -18.36 -28.88 -6.77
N VAL A 268 -18.34 -29.26 -5.50
CA VAL A 268 -18.85 -28.47 -4.39
C VAL A 268 -17.65 -28.00 -3.58
N LYS A 269 -17.57 -26.70 -3.33
CA LYS A 269 -16.50 -26.07 -2.57
C LYS A 269 -17.06 -25.39 -1.33
N ALA A 270 -16.41 -25.57 -0.19
CA ALA A 270 -16.76 -24.87 1.04
C ALA A 270 -15.49 -24.34 1.71
N VAL A 271 -15.58 -23.13 2.26
CA VAL A 271 -14.50 -22.49 3.02
C VAL A 271 -15.07 -21.87 4.28
N ILE A 272 -14.38 -22.08 5.40
CA ILE A 272 -14.50 -21.28 6.60
C ILE A 272 -13.10 -20.81 6.99
N GLY A 273 -12.94 -19.50 7.30
CA GLY A 273 -11.62 -18.97 7.62
C GLY A 273 -11.67 -17.70 8.42
N GLN A 274 -10.72 -17.58 9.34
CA GLN A 274 -10.47 -16.38 10.11
C GLN A 274 -9.49 -15.47 9.38
N GLY A 275 -9.70 -14.16 9.46
CA GLY A 275 -8.80 -13.13 8.97
C GLY A 275 -8.37 -12.19 10.08
N TYR A 276 -7.18 -11.63 9.93
CA TYR A 276 -6.56 -10.73 10.88
C TYR A 276 -5.82 -9.62 10.12
N LYS A 277 -6.07 -8.36 10.49
CA LYS A 277 -5.41 -7.21 9.88
C LYS A 277 -4.99 -6.21 10.96
N THR A 278 -3.70 -5.95 11.07
CA THR A 278 -3.16 -4.95 11.99
C THR A 278 -3.37 -3.52 11.47
N PRO A 279 -3.53 -2.53 12.37
CA PRO A 279 -3.45 -1.13 12.00
C PRO A 279 -2.12 -0.82 11.31
N THR A 280 -2.17 0.05 10.32
CA THR A 280 -0.97 0.56 9.64
C THR A 280 -0.26 1.60 10.50
N VAL A 281 1.03 1.84 10.23
CA VAL A 281 1.80 2.91 10.90
C VAL A 281 1.10 4.27 10.76
N ASN A 282 0.47 4.55 9.61
CA ASN A 282 -0.26 5.80 9.41
C ASN A 282 -1.51 5.89 10.31
N GLU A 283 -2.31 4.84 10.38
CA GLU A 283 -3.51 4.83 11.24
C GLU A 283 -3.16 5.03 12.72
N LEU A 284 -1.97 4.57 13.14
CA LEU A 284 -1.48 4.72 14.50
C LEU A 284 -0.87 6.09 14.79
N TYR A 285 -0.11 6.65 13.84
CA TYR A 285 0.81 7.76 14.11
C TYR A 285 0.71 8.90 13.11
N HIS A 286 -0.34 8.97 12.27
CA HIS A 286 -0.57 10.08 11.36
C HIS A 286 -0.60 11.40 12.14
N PHE A 287 0.07 12.42 11.61
CA PHE A 287 0.01 13.80 12.11
C PHE A 287 0.26 14.73 10.92
N TRP A 288 -0.82 15.00 10.17
CA TRP A 288 -0.67 15.61 8.85
C TRP A 288 -1.92 16.38 8.42
N GLU A 289 -1.70 17.59 7.89
CA GLU A 289 -2.74 18.38 7.24
C GLU A 289 -2.93 17.91 5.80
N MET A 290 -4.12 17.39 5.51
CA MET A 290 -4.56 17.13 4.15
C MET A 290 -5.22 18.38 3.59
N TYR A 291 -4.77 18.81 2.40
CA TYR A 291 -5.37 19.97 1.75
C TYR A 291 -6.81 19.69 1.34
N ALA A 292 -7.74 20.54 1.83
CA ALA A 292 -9.04 20.66 1.20
C ALA A 292 -8.91 21.58 0.00
N ALA A 293 -9.45 21.15 -1.13
CA ALA A 293 -9.42 21.91 -2.38
C ALA A 293 -10.39 23.11 -2.41
N ASN A 294 -11.08 23.45 -1.32
CA ASN A 294 -12.12 24.46 -1.32
C ASN A 294 -11.64 25.79 -0.74
N PRO A 295 -11.71 26.89 -1.51
CA PRO A 295 -11.58 28.24 -1.00
C PRO A 295 -12.68 28.52 0.05
N GLY A 296 -12.28 28.84 1.28
CA GLY A 296 -13.20 29.13 2.39
C GLY A 296 -13.76 27.90 3.14
N GLY A 297 -13.33 26.68 2.78
CA GLY A 297 -13.58 25.45 3.56
C GLY A 297 -12.46 25.20 4.55
N SER A 298 -12.79 24.60 5.69
CA SER A 298 -11.79 24.04 6.60
C SER A 298 -11.10 22.84 5.92
N GLY A 299 -9.78 22.75 6.03
CA GLY A 299 -9.03 21.57 5.66
C GLY A 299 -9.34 20.37 6.58
N GLN A 300 -8.65 19.28 6.37
CA GLN A 300 -8.69 18.13 7.24
C GLN A 300 -7.29 17.87 7.78
N PHE A 301 -7.20 17.74 9.08
CA PHE A 301 -5.99 17.34 9.77
C PHE A 301 -6.15 15.93 10.31
N PHE A 302 -5.29 15.00 9.91
CA PHE A 302 -5.32 13.62 10.37
C PHE A 302 -4.40 13.42 11.57
N GLU A 303 -4.98 12.96 12.67
CA GLU A 303 -4.29 12.53 13.89
C GLU A 303 -4.49 11.02 14.04
N GLY A 304 -3.39 10.26 14.08
CA GLY A 304 -3.42 8.82 14.27
C GLY A 304 -3.90 8.43 15.66
N ASN A 305 -4.36 7.19 15.81
CA ASN A 305 -4.77 6.63 17.09
C ASN A 305 -3.89 5.43 17.47
N PRO A 306 -2.93 5.60 18.41
CA PRO A 306 -2.05 4.49 18.83
C PRO A 306 -2.75 3.36 19.60
N ASP A 307 -3.99 3.57 20.04
CA ASP A 307 -4.76 2.60 20.83
C ASP A 307 -5.63 1.67 19.97
N LEU A 308 -5.54 1.78 18.63
CA LEU A 308 -6.27 0.91 17.70
C LEU A 308 -5.91 -0.56 17.91
N GLN A 309 -6.95 -1.38 17.81
CA GLN A 309 -6.86 -2.83 17.85
C GLN A 309 -6.92 -3.39 16.42
N PRO A 310 -6.34 -4.57 16.17
CA PRO A 310 -6.45 -5.25 14.88
C PRO A 310 -7.89 -5.61 14.51
N GLU A 311 -8.20 -5.51 13.23
CA GLU A 311 -9.45 -6.00 12.65
C GLU A 311 -9.43 -7.53 12.61
N LYS A 312 -10.55 -8.17 12.91
CA LYS A 312 -10.75 -9.61 12.84
C LYS A 312 -11.95 -9.94 11.97
N SER A 313 -11.83 -10.96 11.16
CA SER A 313 -12.94 -11.42 10.32
C SER A 313 -13.15 -12.92 10.41
N LEU A 314 -14.38 -13.34 10.16
CA LEU A 314 -14.76 -14.73 9.96
C LEU A 314 -15.58 -14.82 8.68
N SER A 315 -15.03 -15.57 7.72
CA SER A 315 -15.61 -15.73 6.39
C SER A 315 -16.13 -17.14 6.19
N TYR A 316 -17.26 -17.23 5.53
CA TYR A 316 -17.89 -18.47 5.08
C TYR A 316 -18.18 -18.38 3.60
N GLU A 317 -17.90 -19.44 2.88
CA GLU A 317 -18.21 -19.56 1.46
C GLU A 317 -18.70 -20.96 1.14
N LEU A 318 -19.72 -21.05 0.28
CA LEU A 318 -20.20 -22.29 -0.32
C LEU A 318 -20.42 -22.03 -1.81
N ALA A 319 -19.84 -22.88 -2.65
CA ALA A 319 -19.95 -22.76 -4.10
C ALA A 319 -20.17 -24.12 -4.77
N VAL A 320 -20.84 -24.09 -5.89
CA VAL A 320 -21.03 -25.24 -6.78
C VAL A 320 -20.54 -24.85 -8.17
N GLU A 321 -19.72 -25.69 -8.75
CA GLU A 321 -19.25 -25.58 -10.13
C GLU A 321 -19.77 -26.76 -10.93
N LYS A 322 -20.24 -26.50 -12.14
CA LYS A 322 -20.63 -27.51 -13.11
C LYS A 322 -19.99 -27.24 -14.46
N ASP A 323 -19.35 -28.26 -15.00
CA ASP A 323 -18.81 -28.25 -16.36
C ASP A 323 -19.84 -28.85 -17.33
N TRP A 324 -20.02 -28.24 -18.51
CA TRP A 324 -20.78 -28.79 -19.64
C TRP A 324 -19.80 -28.98 -20.81
N GLY A 325 -19.23 -30.18 -20.88
CA GLY A 325 -18.16 -30.49 -21.82
C GLY A 325 -16.93 -29.63 -21.60
N ASP A 326 -16.08 -29.49 -22.61
CA ASP A 326 -14.77 -28.88 -22.50
C ASP A 326 -14.75 -27.33 -22.61
N LYS A 327 -15.91 -26.70 -22.82
CA LYS A 327 -16.00 -25.29 -23.22
C LYS A 327 -16.82 -24.38 -22.30
N THR A 328 -17.58 -24.95 -21.40
CA THR A 328 -18.52 -24.17 -20.59
C THR A 328 -18.49 -24.62 -19.13
N THR A 329 -18.19 -23.71 -18.23
CA THR A 329 -18.27 -23.90 -16.78
C THR A 329 -19.22 -22.86 -16.20
N ALA A 330 -20.14 -23.26 -15.34
CA ALA A 330 -20.92 -22.36 -14.50
C ALA A 330 -20.48 -22.47 -13.05
N HIS A 331 -20.47 -21.35 -12.39
CA HIS A 331 -20.15 -21.21 -10.97
C HIS A 331 -21.28 -20.46 -10.26
N LEU A 332 -21.76 -21.02 -9.17
CA LEU A 332 -22.73 -20.37 -8.27
C LEU A 332 -22.16 -20.42 -6.86
N GLY A 333 -22.02 -19.28 -6.23
CA GLY A 333 -21.48 -19.17 -4.87
C GLY A 333 -22.27 -18.21 -4.01
N ILE A 334 -22.30 -18.50 -2.71
CA ILE A 334 -22.77 -17.61 -1.65
C ILE A 334 -21.64 -17.43 -0.64
N PHE A 335 -21.53 -16.23 -0.09
CA PHE A 335 -20.54 -15.94 0.94
C PHE A 335 -21.11 -15.02 2.01
N ARG A 336 -20.48 -15.07 3.19
CA ARG A 336 -20.72 -14.15 4.28
C ARG A 336 -19.37 -13.80 4.94
N ASN A 337 -19.17 -12.54 5.24
CA ASN A 337 -17.98 -12.05 5.95
C ASN A 337 -18.41 -11.19 7.14
N ASP A 338 -18.16 -11.66 8.35
CA ASP A 338 -18.41 -10.93 9.59
C ASP A 338 -17.09 -10.28 10.03
N VAL A 339 -17.05 -8.94 10.13
CA VAL A 339 -15.86 -8.18 10.54
C VAL A 339 -16.09 -7.55 11.91
N LYS A 340 -15.11 -7.66 12.80
CA LYS A 340 -15.06 -7.00 14.11
C LYS A 340 -13.90 -6.01 14.13
N ASP A 341 -14.08 -4.96 14.92
CA ASP A 341 -13.06 -3.93 15.16
C ASP A 341 -12.55 -3.27 13.89
N LEU A 342 -13.46 -3.09 12.88
CA LEU A 342 -13.14 -2.43 11.61
C LEU A 342 -12.58 -1.03 11.86
N ILE A 343 -11.41 -0.74 11.31
CA ILE A 343 -10.76 0.57 11.44
C ILE A 343 -11.41 1.55 10.45
N SER A 344 -11.95 2.62 10.99
CA SER A 344 -12.60 3.68 10.20
C SER A 344 -12.18 5.04 10.67
N SER A 345 -11.96 5.96 9.74
CA SER A 345 -11.73 7.37 10.07
C SER A 345 -13.04 8.08 10.37
N TYR A 346 -12.98 9.08 11.23
CA TYR A 346 -14.14 9.91 11.57
C TYR A 346 -13.68 11.31 12.01
N TRP A 347 -14.59 12.28 11.91
CA TRP A 347 -14.40 13.61 12.45
C TRP A 347 -14.62 13.63 13.96
N THR A 348 -13.66 14.19 14.70
CA THR A 348 -13.71 14.22 16.18
C THR A 348 -14.67 15.28 16.75
N GLY A 349 -15.21 16.18 15.92
CA GLY A 349 -15.95 17.37 16.36
C GLY A 349 -15.04 18.55 16.73
N ARG A 350 -13.71 18.36 16.76
CA ARG A 350 -12.70 19.40 17.08
C ARG A 350 -12.14 20.04 15.80
N PHE A 351 -11.65 21.26 15.96
CA PHE A 351 -10.84 21.93 14.95
C PHE A 351 -9.44 22.19 15.48
N THR A 352 -8.47 22.36 14.59
CA THR A 352 -7.07 22.62 14.94
C THR A 352 -6.87 23.95 15.67
N ASP A 353 -7.69 24.95 15.40
CA ASP A 353 -7.68 26.25 16.07
C ASP A 353 -8.34 26.24 17.48
N ASP A 354 -9.00 25.15 17.86
CA ASP A 354 -9.49 24.95 19.23
C ASP A 354 -8.32 24.70 20.23
N ASP A 355 -7.16 24.20 19.73
CA ASP A 355 -5.94 24.00 20.51
C ASP A 355 -4.67 24.36 19.73
N PRO A 356 -4.35 25.66 19.62
CA PRO A 356 -3.17 26.12 18.88
C PRO A 356 -1.82 25.60 19.39
N ASN A 357 -1.76 25.15 20.64
CA ASN A 357 -0.53 24.58 21.22
C ASN A 357 -0.24 23.17 20.67
N SER A 358 -1.27 22.36 20.46
CA SER A 358 -1.15 21.03 19.85
C SER A 358 -0.98 21.10 18.32
N TYR A 359 -1.49 22.17 17.68
CA TYR A 359 -1.47 22.35 16.23
C TYR A 359 -0.87 23.71 15.82
N PRO A 360 0.39 23.98 16.17
CA PRO A 360 1.00 25.30 15.95
C PRO A 360 1.09 25.66 14.46
N GLY A 361 0.64 26.86 14.11
CA GLY A 361 0.72 27.40 12.75
C GLY A 361 -0.31 26.87 11.77
N LEU A 362 -1.27 26.05 12.23
CA LEU A 362 -2.42 25.60 11.44
C LEU A 362 -3.58 26.57 11.52
N GLY A 363 -4.38 26.63 10.45
CA GLY A 363 -5.66 27.34 10.40
C GLY A 363 -6.77 26.49 11.04
N ARG A 364 -8.02 26.77 10.63
CA ARG A 364 -9.21 26.04 11.10
C ARG A 364 -9.44 24.78 10.25
N ASP A 365 -8.85 23.65 10.64
CA ASP A 365 -9.01 22.37 9.97
C ASP A 365 -9.79 21.39 10.87
N GLN A 366 -10.61 20.53 10.25
CA GLN A 366 -11.31 19.47 10.96
C GLN A 366 -10.33 18.41 11.41
N VAL A 367 -10.28 18.09 12.71
CA VAL A 367 -9.43 17.02 13.24
C VAL A 367 -10.11 15.68 13.01
N MET A 368 -9.53 14.90 12.10
CA MET A 368 -9.90 13.53 11.78
C MET A 368 -9.03 12.55 12.56
N THR A 369 -9.61 11.45 13.01
CA THR A 369 -8.84 10.35 13.64
C THR A 369 -9.45 9.00 13.27
N TYR A 370 -8.90 7.92 13.81
CA TYR A 370 -9.32 6.54 13.54
C TYR A 370 -9.89 5.89 14.79
N ARG A 371 -10.85 5.00 14.61
CA ARG A 371 -11.43 4.16 15.68
C ARG A 371 -11.75 2.77 15.17
N ASN A 372 -11.82 1.82 16.08
CA ASN A 372 -12.42 0.52 15.82
C ASN A 372 -13.95 0.63 15.86
N VAL A 373 -14.61 0.10 14.84
CA VAL A 373 -16.07 -0.07 14.79
C VAL A 373 -16.37 -1.50 15.21
N PRO A 374 -17.19 -1.72 16.27
CA PRO A 374 -17.29 -3.04 16.92
C PRO A 374 -17.72 -4.17 16.02
N LYS A 375 -18.59 -3.91 15.02
CA LYS A 375 -19.11 -4.95 14.12
C LYS A 375 -19.57 -4.37 12.79
N ALA A 376 -19.20 -5.05 11.68
CA ALA A 376 -19.73 -4.87 10.34
C ALA A 376 -20.00 -6.25 9.71
N THR A 377 -21.05 -6.36 8.89
CA THR A 377 -21.44 -7.62 8.21
C THR A 377 -21.64 -7.35 6.74
#